data_23fe0728c4bc66b4a313d914d129e967
#
_entry.id   23fe0728c4bc66b4a313d914d129e967
#
_cell.length_a   1.000
_cell.length_b   1.000
_cell.length_c   1.000
_cell.angle_alpha   90.00
_cell.angle_beta   90.00
_cell.angle_gamma   90.00
#
_symmetry.space_group_name_H-M   'P 1'
#
loop_
_entity.id
_entity.type
_entity.pdbx_description
1 polymer ?
#
loop_
_entity_poly.entity_id
_entity_poly.type
_entity_poly.pdbx_seq_one_letter_code
_entity_poly.pdbx_strand_id
1 'polypeptide(L)'
;MPSAVELMGYDFYNKLYHVPYGTVSINGEKLATRTGNVILLRDLFSVAVEKVRAIMEEKNPNMQNKDESAEAVGVGAIVFYYLSNSRIKDINFIMEDALDFNGNTGPYAQYTYARTCSVLNKLSDEANVSVPKVSLTLEKAERDLSKSLSLFPEKVSEAINAMEPSTVTRYILDLCGAFNRFYQSCAISSCEDADKKALRIALTRSTKNILGKALELICVKHPEKI
;
A
#
# COMPACT_ATOMS: atom_id res chain seq x y z
N MET A 1 30.97 -13.09 18.97
CA MET A 1 30.83 -14.45 19.57
C MET A 1 30.54 -15.41 18.41
N PRO A 2 31.24 -16.56 18.32
CA PRO A 2 30.90 -17.57 17.36
C PRO A 2 29.43 -18.00 17.53
N SER A 3 28.71 -18.20 16.44
CA SER A 3 27.33 -18.67 16.51
C SER A 3 27.30 -20.13 16.95
N ALA A 4 26.21 -20.58 17.59
CA ALA A 4 26.05 -21.99 17.93
C ALA A 4 26.22 -22.90 16.72
N VAL A 5 25.79 -22.42 15.55
CA VAL A 5 25.91 -23.14 14.26
C VAL A 5 27.36 -23.32 13.83
N GLU A 6 28.23 -22.33 14.06
CA GLU A 6 29.67 -22.42 13.83
C GLU A 6 30.32 -23.45 14.75
N LEU A 7 29.95 -23.45 16.04
CA LEU A 7 30.43 -24.44 17.04
C LEU A 7 29.96 -25.87 16.71
N MET A 8 28.84 -26.02 16.03
CA MET A 8 28.34 -27.31 15.55
C MET A 8 29.03 -27.77 14.25
N GLY A 9 29.97 -27.00 13.70
CA GLY A 9 30.75 -27.35 12.52
C GLY A 9 30.06 -27.17 11.18
N TYR A 10 28.98 -26.38 11.11
CA TYR A 10 28.31 -26.10 9.83
C TYR A 10 29.00 -24.94 9.09
N ASP A 11 29.24 -25.10 7.80
CA ASP A 11 29.93 -24.16 6.93
C ASP A 11 29.09 -22.94 6.51
N PHE A 12 27.76 -23.02 6.68
CA PHE A 12 26.82 -21.92 6.33
C PHE A 12 26.61 -20.92 7.46
N TYR A 13 27.31 -20.99 8.58
CA TYR A 13 27.13 -20.10 9.75
C TYR A 13 27.26 -18.60 9.39
N ASN A 14 28.09 -18.29 8.40
CA ASN A 14 28.30 -16.91 7.93
C ASN A 14 27.23 -16.40 6.96
N LYS A 15 26.31 -17.29 6.52
CA LYS A 15 25.16 -16.97 5.66
C LYS A 15 23.87 -16.70 6.48
N LEU A 16 23.95 -16.86 7.79
CA LEU A 16 22.83 -16.63 8.69
C LEU A 16 22.70 -15.14 9.00
N TYR A 17 21.47 -14.64 8.92
CA TYR A 17 21.15 -13.28 9.27
C TYR A 17 20.04 -13.27 10.35
N HIS A 18 20.31 -12.60 11.47
CA HIS A 18 19.30 -12.36 12.50
C HIS A 18 18.50 -11.11 12.15
N VAL A 19 17.18 -11.26 11.98
CA VAL A 19 16.26 -10.14 11.78
C VAL A 19 15.64 -9.77 13.13
N PRO A 20 16.11 -8.71 13.80
CA PRO A 20 15.50 -8.26 15.05
C PRO A 20 14.15 -7.61 14.78
N TYR A 21 13.21 -7.79 15.70
CA TYR A 21 11.89 -7.15 15.66
C TYR A 21 11.42 -6.76 17.06
N GLY A 22 10.58 -5.73 17.14
CA GLY A 22 9.99 -5.24 18.38
C GLY A 22 8.81 -6.09 18.85
N THR A 23 8.32 -5.79 20.04
CA THR A 23 7.12 -6.41 20.59
C THR A 23 5.86 -5.73 20.09
N VAL A 24 4.74 -6.47 20.13
CA VAL A 24 3.43 -5.95 19.77
C VAL A 24 2.55 -5.89 21.01
N SER A 25 1.90 -4.74 21.21
CA SER A 25 0.80 -4.55 22.15
C SER A 25 -0.47 -4.20 21.38
N ILE A 26 -1.63 -4.45 21.98
CA ILE A 26 -2.93 -4.07 21.41
C ILE A 26 -3.61 -3.13 22.41
N ASN A 27 -3.98 -1.93 21.97
CA ASN A 27 -4.57 -0.89 22.83
C ASN A 27 -3.74 -0.60 24.10
N GLY A 28 -2.41 -0.68 24.01
CA GLY A 28 -1.50 -0.48 25.12
C GLY A 28 -1.29 -1.70 26.03
N GLU A 29 -2.05 -2.77 25.83
CA GLU A 29 -1.93 -4.00 26.61
C GLU A 29 -0.92 -4.97 25.96
N LYS A 30 0.04 -5.44 26.77
CA LYS A 30 1.01 -6.45 26.30
C LYS A 30 0.32 -7.81 26.17
N LEU A 31 0.55 -8.45 25.03
CA LEU A 31 0.10 -9.83 24.81
C LEU A 31 0.97 -10.77 25.64
N ALA A 32 0.37 -11.53 26.55
CA ALA A 32 1.09 -12.46 27.41
C ALA A 32 0.32 -13.78 27.59
N THR A 33 0.89 -14.86 27.07
CA THR A 33 0.32 -16.21 27.20
C THR A 33 0.14 -16.65 28.65
N ARG A 34 1.03 -16.20 29.54
CA ARG A 34 1.02 -16.57 30.98
C ARG A 34 -0.16 -15.96 31.75
N THR A 35 -0.72 -14.84 31.29
CA THR A 35 -1.86 -14.16 31.91
C THR A 35 -3.19 -14.49 31.23
N GLY A 36 -3.19 -15.35 30.20
CA GLY A 36 -4.39 -15.68 29.43
C GLY A 36 -4.81 -14.60 28.44
N ASN A 37 -4.10 -13.48 28.37
CA ASN A 37 -4.40 -12.41 27.42
C ASN A 37 -3.73 -12.73 26.06
N VAL A 38 -4.34 -13.63 25.31
CA VAL A 38 -3.89 -14.06 23.97
C VAL A 38 -4.95 -13.67 22.95
N ILE A 39 -4.58 -12.79 22.03
CA ILE A 39 -5.40 -12.50 20.85
C ILE A 39 -4.81 -13.29 19.68
N LEU A 40 -5.61 -14.19 19.11
CA LEU A 40 -5.19 -14.91 17.92
C LEU A 40 -5.23 -13.99 16.73
N LEU A 41 -4.22 -14.05 15.88
CA LEU A 41 -4.15 -13.24 14.65
C LEU A 41 -5.38 -13.47 13.75
N ARG A 42 -5.90 -14.70 13.72
CA ARG A 42 -7.13 -15.04 13.00
C ARG A 42 -8.32 -14.21 13.48
N ASP A 43 -8.48 -14.06 14.79
CA ASP A 43 -9.61 -13.34 15.38
C ASP A 43 -9.47 -11.82 15.10
N LEU A 44 -8.23 -11.31 15.15
CA LEU A 44 -7.93 -9.93 14.77
C LEU A 44 -8.31 -9.64 13.31
N PHE A 45 -7.94 -10.53 12.38
CA PHE A 45 -8.35 -10.41 10.98
C PHE A 45 -9.88 -10.47 10.81
N SER A 46 -10.55 -11.39 11.50
CA SER A 46 -12.01 -11.52 11.40
C SER A 46 -12.71 -10.23 11.83
N VAL A 47 -12.30 -9.64 12.95
CA VAL A 47 -12.85 -8.36 13.44
C VAL A 47 -12.62 -7.22 12.44
N ALA A 48 -11.42 -7.13 11.86
CA ALA A 48 -11.13 -6.10 10.85
C ALA A 48 -12.01 -6.26 9.59
N VAL A 49 -12.14 -7.49 9.09
CA VAL A 49 -12.97 -7.80 7.91
C VAL A 49 -14.44 -7.45 8.16
N GLU A 50 -14.98 -7.80 9.35
CA GLU A 50 -16.37 -7.47 9.72
C GLU A 50 -16.59 -5.95 9.79
N LYS A 51 -15.68 -5.20 10.41
CA LYS A 51 -15.74 -3.73 10.45
C LYS A 51 -15.71 -3.11 9.05
N VAL A 52 -14.82 -3.57 8.18
CA VAL A 52 -14.74 -3.09 6.79
C VAL A 52 -16.02 -3.44 6.02
N ARG A 53 -16.54 -4.66 6.18
CA ARG A 53 -17.81 -5.07 5.56
C ARG A 53 -18.96 -4.16 5.96
N ALA A 54 -19.07 -3.81 7.25
CA ALA A 54 -20.10 -2.90 7.74
C ALA A 54 -19.99 -1.51 7.11
N ILE A 55 -18.76 -0.97 6.98
CA ILE A 55 -18.50 0.32 6.31
C ILE A 55 -18.88 0.26 4.82
N MET A 56 -18.54 -0.83 4.13
CA MET A 56 -18.89 -1.02 2.72
C MET A 56 -20.41 -1.18 2.53
N GLU A 57 -21.10 -1.86 3.45
CA GLU A 57 -22.56 -1.99 3.40
C GLU A 57 -23.25 -0.63 3.53
N GLU A 58 -22.78 0.22 4.43
CA GLU A 58 -23.33 1.56 4.65
C GLU A 58 -23.08 2.47 3.43
N LYS A 59 -21.84 2.47 2.88
CA LYS A 59 -21.44 3.41 1.82
C LYS A 59 -21.82 2.95 0.42
N ASN A 60 -21.81 1.65 0.16
CA ASN A 60 -22.07 1.06 -1.16
C ASN A 60 -22.81 -0.29 -1.05
N PRO A 61 -24.10 -0.27 -0.68
CA PRO A 61 -24.88 -1.50 -0.45
C PRO A 61 -24.96 -2.41 -1.69
N ASN A 62 -24.88 -1.86 -2.89
CA ASN A 62 -25.02 -2.59 -4.16
C ASN A 62 -23.68 -3.07 -4.74
N MET A 63 -22.59 -2.98 -3.99
CA MET A 63 -21.27 -3.41 -4.46
C MET A 63 -21.26 -4.93 -4.67
N GLN A 64 -20.83 -5.36 -5.86
CA GLN A 64 -20.55 -6.77 -6.16
C GLN A 64 -19.23 -7.18 -5.50
N ASN A 65 -19.07 -8.45 -5.13
CA ASN A 65 -17.86 -9.01 -4.49
C ASN A 65 -17.46 -8.30 -3.19
N LYS A 66 -18.43 -7.81 -2.44
CA LYS A 66 -18.23 -7.08 -1.18
C LYS A 66 -17.39 -7.88 -0.19
N ASP A 67 -17.66 -9.17 -0.04
CA ASP A 67 -16.96 -10.03 0.92
C ASP A 67 -15.48 -10.18 0.58
N GLU A 68 -15.15 -10.39 -0.69
CA GLU A 68 -13.76 -10.48 -1.15
C GLU A 68 -13.02 -9.15 -0.97
N SER A 69 -13.69 -8.04 -1.27
CA SER A 69 -13.11 -6.70 -1.07
C SER A 69 -12.95 -6.37 0.41
N ALA A 70 -13.91 -6.75 1.27
CA ALA A 70 -13.82 -6.55 2.71
C ALA A 70 -12.68 -7.35 3.31
N GLU A 71 -12.48 -8.60 2.88
CA GLU A 71 -11.32 -9.41 3.28
C GLU A 71 -10.01 -8.76 2.84
N ALA A 72 -9.90 -8.37 1.56
CA ALA A 72 -8.69 -7.74 1.03
C ALA A 72 -8.33 -6.44 1.77
N VAL A 73 -9.32 -5.62 2.11
CA VAL A 73 -9.11 -4.34 2.81
C VAL A 73 -8.85 -4.57 4.29
N GLY A 74 -9.62 -5.41 4.98
CA GLY A 74 -9.46 -5.66 6.41
C GLY A 74 -8.12 -6.32 6.75
N VAL A 75 -7.73 -7.36 6.01
CA VAL A 75 -6.41 -8.00 6.17
C VAL A 75 -5.31 -7.03 5.76
N GLY A 76 -5.48 -6.35 4.62
CA GLY A 76 -4.51 -5.37 4.12
C GLY A 76 -4.24 -4.23 5.10
N ALA A 77 -5.26 -3.76 5.81
CA ALA A 77 -5.13 -2.72 6.83
C ALA A 77 -4.18 -3.14 7.95
N ILE A 78 -4.36 -4.35 8.48
CA ILE A 78 -3.52 -4.89 9.54
C ILE A 78 -2.08 -5.09 9.05
N VAL A 79 -1.89 -5.75 7.90
CA VAL A 79 -0.56 -5.98 7.31
C VAL A 79 0.17 -4.65 7.08
N PHE A 80 -0.52 -3.69 6.48
CA PHE A 80 0.04 -2.37 6.20
C PHE A 80 0.43 -1.64 7.49
N TYR A 81 -0.42 -1.68 8.53
CA TYR A 81 -0.15 -1.05 9.82
C TYR A 81 1.13 -1.57 10.44
N TYR A 82 1.30 -2.89 10.50
CA TYR A 82 2.54 -3.49 11.03
C TYR A 82 3.76 -3.11 10.21
N LEU A 83 3.70 -3.21 8.89
CA LEU A 83 4.82 -2.94 8.00
C LEU A 83 5.14 -1.44 7.84
N SER A 84 4.26 -0.55 8.26
CA SER A 84 4.51 0.91 8.28
C SER A 84 5.43 1.33 9.41
N ASN A 85 5.59 0.49 10.41
CA ASN A 85 6.49 0.73 11.52
C ASN A 85 7.87 0.17 11.22
N SER A 86 8.92 0.81 11.77
CA SER A 86 10.24 0.20 11.73
C SER A 86 10.21 -1.12 12.51
N ARG A 87 10.71 -2.20 11.90
CA ARG A 87 10.64 -3.55 12.45
C ARG A 87 11.25 -3.71 13.86
N ILE A 88 12.24 -2.88 14.21
CA ILE A 88 12.92 -2.93 15.51
C ILE A 88 12.18 -2.21 16.63
N LYS A 89 11.15 -1.42 16.32
CA LYS A 89 10.37 -0.69 17.30
C LYS A 89 9.21 -1.53 17.82
N ASP A 90 8.88 -1.30 19.10
CA ASP A 90 7.63 -1.82 19.65
C ASP A 90 6.43 -1.15 18.99
N ILE A 91 5.40 -1.94 18.70
CA ILE A 91 4.18 -1.50 18.00
C ILE A 91 3.02 -1.59 18.98
N ASN A 92 2.29 -0.48 19.12
CA ASN A 92 0.99 -0.48 19.76
C ASN A 92 -0.08 -0.49 18.67
N PHE A 93 -0.71 -1.64 18.46
CA PHE A 93 -1.75 -1.77 17.44
C PHE A 93 -3.07 -1.19 17.93
N ILE A 94 -3.66 -0.30 17.12
CA ILE A 94 -4.99 0.28 17.33
C ILE A 94 -5.80 0.03 16.07
N MET A 95 -6.91 -0.71 16.22
CA MET A 95 -7.73 -1.16 15.08
C MET A 95 -8.34 0.02 14.32
N GLU A 96 -8.81 1.02 15.03
CA GLU A 96 -9.43 2.21 14.46
C GLU A 96 -8.44 2.99 13.58
N ASP A 97 -7.20 3.11 14.02
CA ASP A 97 -6.13 3.79 13.26
C ASP A 97 -5.77 3.01 12.00
N ALA A 98 -5.76 1.66 12.09
CA ALA A 98 -5.43 0.80 10.95
C ALA A 98 -6.50 0.85 9.85
N LEU A 99 -7.77 1.04 10.23
CA LEU A 99 -8.93 1.04 9.34
C LEU A 99 -9.34 2.44 8.84
N ASP A 100 -8.59 3.49 9.15
CA ASP A 100 -8.88 4.85 8.67
C ASP A 100 -8.63 4.96 7.16
N PHE A 101 -9.67 5.33 6.39
CA PHE A 101 -9.59 5.55 4.95
C PHE A 101 -9.00 6.93 4.56
N ASN A 102 -8.85 7.84 5.50
CA ASN A 102 -8.33 9.19 5.27
C ASN A 102 -6.90 9.38 5.81
N GLY A 103 -6.36 8.37 6.52
CA GLY A 103 -5.05 8.42 7.15
C GLY A 103 -3.93 7.84 6.30
N ASN A 104 -2.76 7.69 6.92
CA ASN A 104 -1.60 7.02 6.32
C ASN A 104 -1.70 5.49 6.47
N THR A 105 -2.67 4.87 5.82
CA THR A 105 -3.12 3.49 6.07
C THR A 105 -3.16 2.64 4.81
N GLY A 106 -3.30 1.32 5.00
CA GLY A 106 -3.55 0.36 3.92
C GLY A 106 -4.84 0.67 3.14
N PRO A 107 -5.99 0.85 3.81
CA PRO A 107 -7.25 1.24 3.15
C PRO A 107 -7.14 2.50 2.29
N TYR A 108 -6.43 3.53 2.74
CA TYR A 108 -6.16 4.72 1.93
C TYR A 108 -5.39 4.40 0.64
N ALA A 109 -4.35 3.56 0.73
CA ALA A 109 -3.57 3.16 -0.44
C ALA A 109 -4.41 2.30 -1.41
N GLN A 110 -5.17 1.33 -0.89
CA GLN A 110 -6.07 0.49 -1.67
C GLN A 110 -7.19 1.31 -2.34
N TYR A 111 -7.77 2.28 -1.64
CA TYR A 111 -8.75 3.20 -2.22
C TYR A 111 -8.16 4.06 -3.33
N THR A 112 -6.91 4.52 -3.16
CA THR A 112 -6.19 5.26 -4.22
C THR A 112 -5.97 4.37 -5.45
N TYR A 113 -5.62 3.10 -5.26
CA TYR A 113 -5.52 2.13 -6.36
C TYR A 113 -6.86 1.94 -7.08
N ALA A 114 -7.95 1.69 -6.35
CA ALA A 114 -9.29 1.54 -6.91
C ALA A 114 -9.73 2.80 -7.69
N ARG A 115 -9.34 4.01 -7.21
CA ARG A 115 -9.57 5.26 -7.93
C ARG A 115 -8.84 5.29 -9.27
N THR A 116 -7.58 4.83 -9.36
CA THR A 116 -6.87 4.74 -10.65
C THR A 116 -7.58 3.82 -11.62
N CYS A 117 -8.08 2.67 -11.12
CA CYS A 117 -8.89 1.73 -11.92
C CYS A 117 -10.17 2.38 -12.43
N SER A 118 -10.90 3.08 -11.57
CA SER A 118 -12.14 3.77 -11.94
C SER A 118 -11.93 4.85 -13.02
N VAL A 119 -10.83 5.61 -12.90
CA VAL A 119 -10.47 6.62 -13.93
C VAL A 119 -10.18 5.96 -15.26
N LEU A 120 -9.36 4.91 -15.28
CA LEU A 120 -8.99 4.20 -16.51
C LEU A 120 -10.18 3.49 -17.15
N ASN A 121 -11.07 2.90 -16.35
CA ASN A 121 -12.29 2.25 -16.84
C ASN A 121 -13.26 3.23 -17.51
N LYS A 122 -13.37 4.46 -16.99
CA LYS A 122 -14.19 5.52 -17.62
C LYS A 122 -13.61 6.02 -18.95
N LEU A 123 -12.32 5.80 -19.17
CA LEU A 123 -11.58 6.22 -20.36
C LEU A 123 -11.12 5.00 -21.18
N SER A 124 -11.85 3.87 -21.11
CA SER A 124 -11.46 2.58 -21.71
C SER A 124 -11.12 2.70 -23.20
N ASP A 125 -11.88 3.47 -23.96
CA ASP A 125 -11.67 3.67 -25.38
C ASP A 125 -10.42 4.49 -25.71
N GLU A 126 -9.98 5.33 -24.78
CA GLU A 126 -8.80 6.18 -24.88
C GLU A 126 -7.60 5.62 -24.12
N ALA A 127 -7.78 4.55 -23.33
CA ALA A 127 -6.75 4.03 -22.42
C ALA A 127 -5.51 3.47 -23.15
N ASN A 128 -5.58 3.16 -24.43
CA ASN A 128 -4.49 2.61 -25.23
C ASN A 128 -3.72 3.66 -26.07
N VAL A 129 -3.99 4.94 -25.85
CA VAL A 129 -3.27 6.00 -26.56
C VAL A 129 -1.80 6.00 -26.10
N SER A 130 -0.89 6.01 -27.08
CA SER A 130 0.54 6.14 -26.81
C SER A 130 0.87 7.58 -26.37
N VAL A 131 1.83 7.70 -25.45
CA VAL A 131 2.31 9.02 -25.03
C VAL A 131 2.90 9.73 -26.24
N PRO A 132 2.49 10.96 -26.54
CA PRO A 132 3.01 11.70 -27.69
C PRO A 132 4.51 11.95 -27.54
N LYS A 133 5.24 11.87 -28.66
CA LYS A 133 6.69 12.15 -28.72
C LYS A 133 6.97 13.66 -28.89
N VAL A 134 6.15 14.51 -28.28
CA VAL A 134 6.28 15.97 -28.37
C VAL A 134 6.75 16.52 -27.02
N SER A 135 7.44 17.66 -27.07
CA SER A 135 7.84 18.36 -25.86
C SER A 135 6.61 19.02 -25.24
N LEU A 136 6.13 18.47 -24.12
CA LEU A 136 5.02 19.02 -23.36
C LEU A 136 5.53 19.81 -22.16
N THR A 137 4.93 20.98 -21.94
CA THR A 137 5.14 21.71 -20.68
C THR A 137 4.30 21.05 -19.58
N LEU A 138 4.98 20.41 -18.62
CA LEU A 138 4.33 19.73 -17.50
C LEU A 138 3.89 20.73 -16.45
N GLU A 139 2.70 20.52 -15.89
CA GLU A 139 2.25 21.18 -14.68
C GLU A 139 3.01 20.63 -13.47
N LYS A 140 3.01 21.38 -12.37
CA LYS A 140 3.73 20.98 -11.16
C LYS A 140 3.32 19.59 -10.67
N ALA A 141 2.03 19.32 -10.60
CA ALA A 141 1.51 18.03 -10.12
C ALA A 141 1.87 16.87 -11.06
N GLU A 142 1.93 17.10 -12.38
CA GLU A 142 2.36 16.10 -13.37
C GLU A 142 3.86 15.76 -13.18
N ARG A 143 4.71 16.77 -12.96
CA ARG A 143 6.14 16.57 -12.67
C ARG A 143 6.37 15.84 -11.36
N ASP A 144 5.66 16.26 -10.29
CA ASP A 144 5.81 15.67 -8.96
C ASP A 144 5.39 14.19 -8.99
N LEU A 145 4.30 13.86 -9.69
CA LEU A 145 3.88 12.46 -9.87
C LEU A 145 4.89 11.66 -10.69
N SER A 146 5.37 12.21 -11.83
CA SER A 146 6.38 11.56 -12.66
C SER A 146 7.65 11.25 -11.87
N LYS A 147 8.11 12.21 -11.06
CA LYS A 147 9.25 12.01 -10.16
C LYS A 147 8.98 10.92 -9.12
N SER A 148 7.80 10.93 -8.49
CA SER A 148 7.43 9.90 -7.53
C SER A 148 7.43 8.51 -8.16
N LEU A 149 6.90 8.36 -9.37
CA LEU A 149 6.90 7.10 -10.13
C LEU A 149 8.32 6.60 -10.43
N SER A 150 9.25 7.49 -10.81
CA SER A 150 10.62 7.12 -11.16
C SER A 150 11.45 6.63 -9.98
N LEU A 151 11.07 6.97 -8.74
CA LEU A 151 11.78 6.55 -7.52
C LEU A 151 11.51 5.10 -7.10
N PHE A 152 10.54 4.41 -7.71
CA PHE A 152 10.13 3.06 -7.28
C PHE A 152 11.29 2.05 -7.20
N PRO A 153 12.13 1.87 -8.24
CA PRO A 153 13.23 0.90 -8.20
C PRO A 153 14.25 1.20 -7.10
N GLU A 154 14.56 2.50 -6.90
CA GLU A 154 15.47 2.94 -5.85
C GLU A 154 14.91 2.60 -4.46
N LYS A 155 13.63 2.89 -4.20
CA LYS A 155 12.98 2.61 -2.92
C LYS A 155 12.87 1.12 -2.61
N VAL A 156 12.66 0.28 -3.62
CA VAL A 156 12.70 -1.18 -3.47
C VAL A 156 14.12 -1.63 -3.10
N SER A 157 15.15 -1.15 -3.79
CA SER A 157 16.54 -1.47 -3.49
C SER A 157 16.94 -1.02 -2.08
N GLU A 158 16.52 0.17 -1.66
CA GLU A 158 16.74 0.70 -0.31
C GLU A 158 16.09 -0.21 0.75
N ALA A 159 14.83 -0.60 0.53
CA ALA A 159 14.11 -1.50 1.43
C ALA A 159 14.79 -2.87 1.59
N ILE A 160 15.25 -3.45 0.48
CA ILE A 160 15.95 -4.75 0.47
C ILE A 160 17.27 -4.64 1.23
N ASN A 161 18.10 -3.65 0.92
CA ASN A 161 19.41 -3.48 1.53
C ASN A 161 19.33 -3.21 3.05
N ALA A 162 18.30 -2.45 3.47
CA ALA A 162 18.05 -2.18 4.88
C ALA A 162 17.24 -3.31 5.57
N MET A 163 16.67 -4.27 4.82
CA MET A 163 15.67 -5.23 5.29
C MET A 163 14.54 -4.54 6.06
N GLU A 164 14.05 -3.42 5.52
CA GLU A 164 13.11 -2.53 6.20
C GLU A 164 11.87 -2.28 5.32
N PRO A 165 10.79 -3.05 5.50
CA PRO A 165 9.56 -2.92 4.71
C PRO A 165 8.89 -1.55 4.83
N SER A 166 9.11 -0.83 5.94
CA SER A 166 8.54 0.50 6.14
C SER A 166 9.01 1.54 5.11
N THR A 167 10.11 1.29 4.41
CA THR A 167 10.53 2.08 3.25
C THR A 167 9.54 1.96 2.09
N VAL A 168 9.01 0.75 1.85
CA VAL A 168 8.02 0.52 0.78
C VAL A 168 6.67 1.12 1.16
N THR A 169 6.19 0.94 2.40
CA THR A 169 4.91 1.52 2.84
C THR A 169 4.94 3.05 2.78
N ARG A 170 6.03 3.68 3.19
CA ARG A 170 6.22 5.13 3.07
C ARG A 170 6.16 5.58 1.62
N TYR A 171 6.88 4.89 0.73
CA TYR A 171 6.83 5.18 -0.70
C TYR A 171 5.40 5.06 -1.26
N ILE A 172 4.64 4.03 -0.88
CA ILE A 172 3.23 3.86 -1.27
C ILE A 172 2.41 5.10 -0.88
N LEU A 173 2.54 5.57 0.34
CA LEU A 173 1.82 6.75 0.83
C LEU A 173 2.21 8.03 0.09
N ASP A 174 3.50 8.22 -0.16
CA ASP A 174 4.03 9.36 -0.93
C ASP A 174 3.49 9.35 -2.37
N LEU A 175 3.46 8.18 -3.02
CA LEU A 175 2.89 7.99 -4.35
C LEU A 175 1.38 8.27 -4.36
N CYS A 176 0.64 7.75 -3.39
CA CYS A 176 -0.79 8.03 -3.23
C CYS A 176 -1.06 9.53 -3.06
N GLY A 177 -0.27 10.20 -2.22
CA GLY A 177 -0.36 11.65 -2.03
C GLY A 177 -0.07 12.44 -3.30
N ALA A 178 0.96 12.05 -4.07
CA ALA A 178 1.30 12.67 -5.35
C ALA A 178 0.18 12.46 -6.37
N PHE A 179 -0.35 11.24 -6.49
CA PHE A 179 -1.46 10.93 -7.38
C PHE A 179 -2.74 11.70 -7.01
N ASN A 180 -3.09 11.77 -5.75
CA ASN A 180 -4.30 12.47 -5.30
C ASN A 180 -4.20 13.98 -5.58
N ARG A 181 -3.04 14.62 -5.40
CA ARG A 181 -2.81 16.02 -5.81
C ARG A 181 -2.93 16.19 -7.32
N PHE A 182 -2.33 15.30 -8.10
CA PHE A 182 -2.46 15.30 -9.55
C PHE A 182 -3.93 15.16 -9.99
N TYR A 183 -4.65 14.19 -9.42
CA TYR A 183 -6.05 13.95 -9.74
C TYR A 183 -6.97 15.15 -9.44
N GLN A 184 -6.67 15.89 -8.37
CA GLN A 184 -7.45 17.07 -7.98
C GLN A 184 -7.14 18.31 -8.84
N SER A 185 -5.89 18.48 -9.26
CA SER A 185 -5.44 19.69 -9.95
C SER A 185 -5.42 19.58 -11.49
N CYS A 186 -5.36 18.36 -12.01
CA CYS A 186 -5.25 18.11 -13.46
C CYS A 186 -6.50 17.38 -13.98
N ALA A 187 -7.32 18.07 -14.75
CA ALA A 187 -8.46 17.45 -15.42
C ALA A 187 -7.99 16.35 -16.38
N ILE A 188 -8.45 15.10 -16.20
CA ILE A 188 -8.05 13.97 -17.05
C ILE A 188 -9.09 13.78 -18.17
N SER A 189 -10.34 13.52 -17.82
CA SER A 189 -11.41 13.24 -18.79
C SER A 189 -11.84 14.45 -19.61
N SER A 190 -11.87 15.63 -18.99
CA SER A 190 -12.29 16.90 -19.62
C SER A 190 -11.12 17.72 -20.18
N CYS A 191 -9.93 17.12 -20.35
CA CYS A 191 -8.79 17.79 -20.96
C CYS A 191 -9.02 17.91 -22.48
N GLU A 192 -9.05 19.14 -23.00
CA GLU A 192 -9.26 19.43 -24.42
C GLU A 192 -8.01 19.16 -25.26
N ASP A 193 -6.82 19.36 -24.69
CA ASP A 193 -5.55 19.07 -25.34
C ASP A 193 -5.31 17.56 -25.37
N ALA A 194 -5.36 16.98 -26.56
CA ALA A 194 -5.24 15.53 -26.77
C ALA A 194 -3.89 14.98 -26.28
N ASP A 195 -2.80 15.71 -26.46
CA ASP A 195 -1.46 15.28 -26.04
C ASP A 195 -1.32 15.32 -24.52
N LYS A 196 -1.83 16.36 -23.86
CA LYS A 196 -1.90 16.42 -22.40
C LYS A 196 -2.82 15.35 -21.82
N LYS A 197 -3.95 15.09 -22.46
CA LYS A 197 -4.88 14.03 -22.06
C LYS A 197 -4.20 12.67 -22.12
N ALA A 198 -3.51 12.36 -23.22
CA ALA A 198 -2.76 11.12 -23.39
C ALA A 198 -1.67 10.96 -22.32
N LEU A 199 -0.92 12.02 -22.00
CA LEU A 199 0.06 12.03 -20.92
C LEU A 199 -0.60 11.73 -19.55
N ARG A 200 -1.71 12.38 -19.23
CA ARG A 200 -2.42 12.19 -17.94
C ARG A 200 -2.97 10.78 -17.79
N ILE A 201 -3.48 10.19 -18.87
CA ILE A 201 -3.89 8.78 -18.92
C ILE A 201 -2.67 7.87 -18.67
N ALA A 202 -1.54 8.14 -19.32
CA ALA A 202 -0.31 7.36 -19.13
C ALA A 202 0.23 7.45 -17.69
N LEU A 203 0.20 8.64 -17.08
CA LEU A 203 0.57 8.83 -15.67
C LEU A 203 -0.37 8.05 -14.72
N THR A 204 -1.68 8.06 -15.00
CA THR A 204 -2.66 7.30 -14.21
C THR A 204 -2.41 5.80 -14.32
N ARG A 205 -2.15 5.30 -15.54
CA ARG A 205 -1.82 3.88 -15.79
C ARG A 205 -0.53 3.47 -15.11
N SER A 206 0.51 4.30 -15.20
CA SER A 206 1.79 4.06 -14.52
C SER A 206 1.61 4.03 -13.00
N THR A 207 0.75 4.91 -12.47
CA THR A 207 0.42 4.90 -11.04
C THR A 207 -0.29 3.61 -10.64
N LYS A 208 -1.31 3.17 -11.41
CA LYS A 208 -1.98 1.87 -11.17
C LYS A 208 -0.96 0.74 -11.11
N ASN A 209 -0.10 0.64 -12.10
CA ASN A 209 0.86 -0.46 -12.20
C ASN A 209 1.89 -0.45 -11.07
N ILE A 210 2.48 0.70 -10.76
CA ILE A 210 3.51 0.81 -9.73
C ILE A 210 2.90 0.66 -8.33
N LEU A 211 1.76 1.28 -8.08
CA LEU A 211 1.07 1.16 -6.79
C LEU A 211 0.63 -0.29 -6.53
N GLY A 212 0.06 -0.96 -7.55
CA GLY A 212 -0.27 -2.38 -7.45
C GLY A 212 0.94 -3.24 -7.12
N LYS A 213 2.06 -3.04 -7.85
CA LYS A 213 3.30 -3.78 -7.56
C LYS A 213 3.87 -3.49 -6.18
N ALA A 214 3.82 -2.24 -5.73
CA ALA A 214 4.29 -1.88 -4.39
C ALA A 214 3.43 -2.53 -3.29
N LEU A 215 2.11 -2.60 -3.47
CA LEU A 215 1.19 -3.30 -2.55
C LEU A 215 1.44 -4.82 -2.55
N GLU A 216 1.66 -5.43 -3.72
CA GLU A 216 2.03 -6.85 -3.83
C GLU A 216 3.33 -7.18 -3.07
N LEU A 217 4.36 -6.31 -3.13
CA LEU A 217 5.63 -6.50 -2.42
C LEU A 217 5.47 -6.59 -0.90
N ILE A 218 4.45 -5.96 -0.35
CA ILE A 218 4.12 -6.01 1.09
C ILE A 218 2.95 -6.95 1.39
N CYS A 219 2.59 -7.84 0.47
CA CYS A 219 1.50 -8.83 0.60
C CYS A 219 0.11 -8.23 0.86
N VAL A 220 -0.15 -7.00 0.40
CA VAL A 220 -1.46 -6.35 0.49
C VAL A 220 -2.20 -6.52 -0.83
N LYS A 221 -3.36 -7.19 -0.79
CA LYS A 221 -4.28 -7.28 -1.94
C LYS A 221 -4.85 -5.90 -2.27
N HIS A 222 -5.06 -5.62 -3.56
CA HIS A 222 -5.53 -4.32 -4.03
C HIS A 222 -6.74 -4.48 -4.96
N PRO A 223 -7.98 -4.55 -4.41
CA PRO A 223 -9.18 -4.70 -5.22
C PRO A 223 -9.40 -3.49 -6.13
N GLU A 224 -9.93 -3.72 -7.33
CA GLU A 224 -10.19 -2.65 -8.31
C GLU A 224 -11.39 -1.78 -7.93
N LYS A 225 -12.24 -2.26 -7.00
CA LYS A 225 -13.42 -1.56 -6.47
C LYS A 225 -13.46 -1.72 -4.95
N ILE A 226 -13.73 -0.64 -4.28
CA ILE A 226 -13.91 -0.55 -2.82
C ILE A 226 -15.15 0.30 -2.52
#